data_9034b517a8d208e09ff7601d828468de
#
_entry.id   9034b517a8d208e09ff7601d828468de
#
_cell.length_a   1.000
_cell.length_b   1.000
_cell.length_c   1.000
_cell.angle_alpha   90.00
_cell.angle_beta   90.00
_cell.angle_gamma   90.00
#
_symmetry.space_group_name_H-M   'P 1'
#
loop_
_entity.id
_entity.type
_entity.pdbx_description
1 polymer ?
#
loop_
_entity_poly.entity_id
_entity_poly.type
_entity_poly.pdbx_seq_one_letter_code
_entity_poly.pdbx_strand_id
1 'polypeptide(L)'
;RDGTKVVVSGRSPQRFGGMVNPPVYHVSTVLAETYEELKSRDHAEESGKQVMTYGRRGTPTSWALENAVAELEGGYRSLSFPSGLSAVTGALMAFLKAGDHLLMTDSVYAPTRRFCNNILQRFGVETTYYDPLIGEEIGSLMRPNTSVVYTESPGSHTFEVQDIPAISEIAHSHGVKIMMDNTWASPLFFKPFEHGVDLSIQA
;
A
#
# COMPACT_ATOMS: atom_id res chain seq x y z
N ARG A 1 6.98 22.31 1.92
CA ARG A 1 5.54 22.39 2.25
C ARG A 1 4.79 21.42 1.35
N ASP A 2 3.73 20.77 1.85
CA ASP A 2 3.00 19.73 1.10
C ASP A 2 2.43 20.25 -0.21
N GLY A 3 1.90 21.49 -0.24
CA GLY A 3 1.44 22.11 -1.48
C GLY A 3 2.51 22.23 -2.58
N THR A 4 3.79 22.35 -2.22
CA THR A 4 4.89 22.33 -3.20
C THR A 4 5.17 20.90 -3.65
N LYS A 5 5.16 19.93 -2.73
CA LYS A 5 5.36 18.51 -3.06
C LYS A 5 4.32 18.02 -4.07
N VAL A 6 3.04 18.30 -3.86
CA VAL A 6 1.96 17.92 -4.79
C VAL A 6 2.22 18.40 -6.22
N VAL A 7 2.85 19.57 -6.38
CA VAL A 7 3.13 20.15 -7.70
C VAL A 7 4.39 19.55 -8.34
N VAL A 8 5.41 19.18 -7.56
CA VAL A 8 6.73 18.85 -8.10
C VAL A 8 7.11 17.37 -7.99
N SER A 9 6.47 16.61 -7.08
CA SER A 9 6.79 15.19 -6.88
C SER A 9 6.60 14.37 -8.17
N GLY A 10 7.48 13.40 -8.39
CA GLY A 10 7.50 12.56 -9.58
C GLY A 10 8.08 13.24 -10.82
N ARG A 11 8.52 14.51 -10.75
CA ARG A 11 9.10 15.25 -11.86
C ARG A 11 10.62 15.32 -11.75
N SER A 12 11.30 15.16 -12.88
CA SER A 12 12.75 15.28 -12.99
C SER A 12 13.13 15.86 -14.36
N PRO A 13 12.81 17.14 -14.65
CA PRO A 13 13.01 17.72 -15.98
C PRO A 13 14.45 17.57 -16.49
N GLN A 14 15.44 17.67 -15.61
CA GLN A 14 16.86 17.54 -15.95
C GLN A 14 17.21 16.17 -16.58
N ARG A 15 16.48 15.10 -16.18
CA ARG A 15 16.67 13.75 -16.73
C ARG A 15 16.05 13.57 -18.12
N PHE A 16 15.18 14.50 -18.52
CA PHE A 16 14.37 14.40 -19.72
C PHE A 16 14.49 15.64 -20.61
N GLY A 17 15.70 16.21 -20.72
CA GLY A 17 15.96 17.34 -21.62
C GLY A 17 15.12 18.60 -21.33
N GLY A 18 14.72 18.83 -20.10
CA GLY A 18 13.93 19.97 -19.68
C GLY A 18 12.41 19.73 -19.72
N MET A 19 11.93 18.58 -20.17
CA MET A 19 10.50 18.27 -20.19
C MET A 19 9.94 18.16 -18.77
N VAL A 20 8.84 18.86 -18.51
CA VAL A 20 8.21 18.93 -17.16
C VAL A 20 7.65 17.57 -16.77
N ASN A 21 6.94 16.90 -17.68
CA ASN A 21 6.40 15.58 -17.44
C ASN A 21 7.38 14.50 -17.94
N PRO A 22 7.53 13.37 -17.23
CA PRO A 22 8.32 12.25 -17.72
C PRO A 22 7.72 11.73 -19.04
N PRO A 23 8.55 11.34 -20.02
CA PRO A 23 8.07 10.68 -21.23
C PRO A 23 7.29 9.40 -20.92
N VAL A 24 6.35 9.04 -21.81
CA VAL A 24 5.62 7.77 -21.70
C VAL A 24 6.48 6.65 -22.28
N TYR A 25 6.92 5.75 -21.44
CA TYR A 25 7.67 4.54 -21.85
C TYR A 25 6.69 3.41 -22.14
N HIS A 26 6.48 3.13 -23.43
CA HIS A 26 5.65 2.02 -23.92
C HIS A 26 6.57 0.89 -24.37
N VAL A 27 6.91 0.00 -23.44
CA VAL A 27 7.95 -1.01 -23.64
C VAL A 27 7.59 -2.34 -22.97
N SER A 28 8.02 -3.43 -23.60
CA SER A 28 7.95 -4.78 -23.03
C SER A 28 9.38 -5.27 -22.75
N THR A 29 10.07 -5.79 -23.76
CA THR A 29 11.43 -6.31 -23.65
C THR A 29 12.45 -5.18 -23.63
N VAL A 30 13.41 -5.27 -22.71
CA VAL A 30 14.56 -4.37 -22.63
C VAL A 30 15.82 -5.21 -22.87
N LEU A 31 16.59 -4.83 -23.89
CA LEU A 31 17.81 -5.54 -24.23
C LEU A 31 18.99 -5.03 -23.40
N ALA A 32 19.87 -5.93 -23.03
CA ALA A 32 21.19 -5.62 -22.52
C ALA A 32 22.21 -5.83 -23.64
N GLU A 33 23.27 -5.01 -23.69
CA GLU A 33 24.33 -5.13 -24.71
C GLU A 33 25.23 -6.34 -24.41
N THR A 34 25.42 -6.66 -23.12
CA THR A 34 26.24 -7.79 -22.69
C THR A 34 25.54 -8.63 -21.62
N TYR A 35 26.02 -9.85 -21.40
CA TYR A 35 25.53 -10.73 -20.35
C TYR A 35 25.85 -10.18 -18.95
N GLU A 36 26.99 -9.55 -18.80
CA GLU A 36 27.41 -8.90 -17.56
C GLU A 36 26.45 -7.75 -17.19
N GLU A 37 26.05 -6.96 -18.18
CA GLU A 37 25.06 -5.89 -17.98
C GLU A 37 23.70 -6.46 -17.57
N LEU A 38 23.23 -7.52 -18.23
CA LEU A 38 21.99 -8.21 -17.87
C LEU A 38 22.01 -8.64 -16.40
N LYS A 39 23.06 -9.35 -15.98
CA LYS A 39 23.22 -9.78 -14.58
C LYS A 39 23.29 -8.61 -13.59
N SER A 40 23.97 -7.54 -13.96
CA SER A 40 24.06 -6.35 -13.11
C SER A 40 22.69 -5.69 -12.90
N ARG A 41 21.88 -5.63 -13.95
CA ARG A 41 20.50 -5.12 -13.85
C ARG A 41 19.62 -6.01 -12.99
N ASP A 42 19.68 -7.33 -13.18
CA ASP A 42 18.91 -8.29 -12.36
C ASP A 42 19.27 -8.17 -10.88
N HIS A 43 20.56 -8.15 -10.56
CA HIS A 43 21.02 -7.96 -9.18
C HIS A 43 20.58 -6.61 -8.59
N ALA A 44 20.61 -5.54 -9.39
CA ALA A 44 20.14 -4.23 -8.95
C ALA A 44 18.63 -4.26 -8.64
N GLU A 45 17.83 -4.92 -9.47
CA GLU A 45 16.39 -5.10 -9.26
C GLU A 45 16.11 -5.94 -8.01
N GLU A 46 16.79 -7.08 -7.84
CA GLU A 46 16.68 -7.92 -6.63
C GLU A 46 17.04 -7.17 -5.35
N SER A 47 17.97 -6.21 -5.44
CA SER A 47 18.31 -5.31 -4.33
C SER A 47 17.30 -4.16 -4.13
N GLY A 48 16.19 -4.14 -4.85
CA GLY A 48 15.12 -3.16 -4.72
C GLY A 48 15.33 -1.86 -5.49
N LYS A 49 16.32 -1.78 -6.40
CA LYS A 49 16.52 -0.58 -7.23
C LYS A 49 15.55 -0.55 -8.41
N GLN A 50 15.11 0.64 -8.77
CA GLN A 50 14.31 0.88 -9.98
C GLN A 50 15.21 0.88 -11.22
N VAL A 51 15.31 -0.28 -11.89
CA VAL A 51 16.13 -0.51 -13.09
C VAL A 51 15.26 -1.15 -14.16
N MET A 52 15.40 -0.68 -15.41
CA MET A 52 14.65 -1.24 -16.53
C MET A 52 15.23 -2.61 -16.92
N THR A 53 14.54 -3.67 -16.52
CA THR A 53 14.83 -5.07 -16.89
C THR A 53 13.76 -5.59 -17.86
N TYR A 54 12.50 -5.25 -17.58
CA TYR A 54 11.35 -5.62 -18.39
C TYR A 54 10.19 -4.66 -18.12
N GLY A 55 9.47 -4.20 -19.15
CA GLY A 55 8.46 -3.15 -19.03
C GLY A 55 7.37 -3.43 -17.99
N ARG A 56 6.96 -4.69 -17.79
CA ARG A 56 5.99 -5.09 -16.76
C ARG A 56 6.48 -4.83 -15.32
N ARG A 57 7.79 -4.83 -15.09
CA ARG A 57 8.38 -4.61 -13.75
C ARG A 57 8.52 -3.13 -13.40
N GLY A 58 8.16 -2.26 -14.32
CA GLY A 58 8.17 -0.81 -14.17
C GLY A 58 9.04 -0.10 -15.19
N THR A 59 8.72 1.16 -15.37
CA THR A 59 9.42 2.08 -16.27
C THR A 59 9.55 3.43 -15.59
N PRO A 60 10.36 4.36 -16.09
CA PRO A 60 10.40 5.73 -15.56
C PRO A 60 9.01 6.41 -15.47
N THR A 61 8.06 6.02 -16.32
CA THR A 61 6.68 6.54 -16.28
C THR A 61 5.94 6.07 -15.02
N SER A 62 5.91 4.76 -14.76
CA SER A 62 5.25 4.21 -13.56
C SER A 62 5.99 4.61 -12.28
N TRP A 63 7.32 4.59 -12.30
CA TRP A 63 8.13 4.99 -11.15
C TRP A 63 7.95 6.46 -10.77
N ALA A 64 7.68 7.34 -11.74
CA ALA A 64 7.37 8.74 -11.44
C ALA A 64 6.13 8.88 -10.56
N LEU A 65 5.06 8.11 -10.85
CA LEU A 65 3.86 8.05 -10.02
C LEU A 65 4.15 7.41 -8.67
N GLU A 66 4.78 6.24 -8.65
CA GLU A 66 5.10 5.49 -7.44
C GLU A 66 5.95 6.32 -6.47
N ASN A 67 7.01 6.97 -6.99
CA ASN A 67 7.86 7.82 -6.18
C ASN A 67 7.12 9.07 -5.65
N ALA A 68 6.23 9.65 -6.46
CA ALA A 68 5.42 10.79 -6.02
C ALA A 68 4.47 10.41 -4.87
N VAL A 69 3.79 9.25 -4.97
CA VAL A 69 2.91 8.75 -3.90
C VAL A 69 3.72 8.44 -2.65
N ALA A 70 4.85 7.71 -2.77
CA ALA A 70 5.72 7.42 -1.63
C ALA A 70 6.21 8.70 -0.93
N GLU A 71 6.61 9.72 -1.69
CA GLU A 71 7.04 11.02 -1.12
C GLU A 71 5.91 11.74 -0.40
N LEU A 72 4.70 11.74 -0.96
CA LEU A 72 3.53 12.38 -0.36
C LEU A 72 3.08 11.68 0.92
N GLU A 73 3.07 10.36 0.93
CA GLU A 73 2.74 9.53 2.10
C GLU A 73 3.82 9.57 3.18
N GLY A 74 5.06 9.92 2.84
CA GLY A 74 6.21 9.75 3.73
C GLY A 74 6.65 8.28 3.85
N GLY A 75 6.26 7.44 2.88
CA GLY A 75 6.61 6.03 2.83
C GLY A 75 7.96 5.76 2.16
N TYR A 76 8.48 4.56 2.39
CA TYR A 76 9.73 4.11 1.76
C TYR A 76 9.57 3.88 0.26
N ARG A 77 8.46 3.29 -0.16
CA ARG A 77 8.17 2.93 -1.56
C ARG A 77 6.66 2.75 -1.76
N SER A 78 6.19 2.98 -2.98
CA SER A 78 4.86 2.55 -3.38
C SER A 78 4.90 1.61 -4.59
N LEU A 79 3.82 0.88 -4.79
CA LEU A 79 3.59 0.00 -5.93
C LEU A 79 2.24 0.32 -6.54
N SER A 80 2.20 0.46 -7.85
CA SER A 80 0.96 0.71 -8.59
C SER A 80 0.25 -0.59 -8.96
N PHE A 81 -1.07 -0.57 -8.85
CA PHE A 81 -1.97 -1.66 -9.21
C PHE A 81 -3.02 -1.17 -10.22
N PRO A 82 -3.63 -2.07 -11.01
CA PRO A 82 -4.61 -1.66 -12.03
C PRO A 82 -5.95 -1.18 -11.46
N SER A 83 -6.19 -1.36 -10.15
CA SER A 83 -7.38 -0.83 -9.45
C SER A 83 -7.14 -0.78 -7.94
N GLY A 84 -7.92 0.05 -7.22
CA GLY A 84 -7.86 0.12 -5.76
C GLY A 84 -8.12 -1.23 -5.11
N LEU A 85 -9.14 -1.98 -5.57
CA LEU A 85 -9.39 -3.32 -5.04
C LEU A 85 -8.21 -4.27 -5.29
N SER A 86 -7.50 -4.17 -6.40
CA SER A 86 -6.30 -5.00 -6.63
C SER A 86 -5.14 -4.61 -5.72
N ALA A 87 -5.02 -3.33 -5.35
CA ALA A 87 -4.04 -2.90 -4.35
C ALA A 87 -4.38 -3.49 -2.96
N VAL A 88 -5.64 -3.40 -2.54
CA VAL A 88 -6.12 -4.01 -1.29
C VAL A 88 -5.88 -5.52 -1.26
N THR A 89 -6.33 -6.22 -2.29
CA THR A 89 -6.21 -7.70 -2.33
C THR A 89 -4.76 -8.15 -2.42
N GLY A 90 -3.93 -7.43 -3.19
CA GLY A 90 -2.49 -7.68 -3.27
C GLY A 90 -1.80 -7.49 -1.91
N ALA A 91 -2.14 -6.44 -1.19
CA ALA A 91 -1.63 -6.18 0.15
C ALA A 91 -2.03 -7.29 1.13
N LEU A 92 -3.32 -7.63 1.21
CA LEU A 92 -3.80 -8.67 2.10
C LEU A 92 -3.15 -10.03 1.81
N MET A 93 -3.06 -10.42 0.54
CA MET A 93 -2.44 -11.69 0.16
C MET A 93 -0.93 -11.74 0.38
N ALA A 94 -0.24 -10.59 0.42
CA ALA A 94 1.19 -10.54 0.70
C ALA A 94 1.53 -10.79 2.18
N PHE A 95 0.60 -10.52 3.09
CA PHE A 95 0.82 -10.59 4.53
C PHE A 95 0.02 -11.69 5.24
N LEU A 96 -0.97 -12.29 4.58
CA LEU A 96 -1.83 -13.32 5.15
C LEU A 96 -1.56 -14.67 4.48
N LYS A 97 -1.58 -15.72 5.30
CA LYS A 97 -1.49 -17.13 4.88
C LYS A 97 -2.60 -17.95 5.52
N ALA A 98 -2.76 -19.20 5.07
CA ALA A 98 -3.71 -20.13 5.67
C ALA A 98 -3.48 -20.27 7.19
N GLY A 99 -4.56 -20.17 7.96
CA GLY A 99 -4.55 -20.24 9.41
C GLY A 99 -4.41 -18.87 10.10
N ASP A 100 -4.15 -17.80 9.36
CA ASP A 100 -4.09 -16.44 9.93
C ASP A 100 -5.48 -15.87 10.21
N HIS A 101 -5.51 -14.94 11.14
CA HIS A 101 -6.68 -14.14 11.50
C HIS A 101 -6.46 -12.69 11.08
N LEU A 102 -7.49 -12.10 10.46
CA LEU A 102 -7.59 -10.71 10.04
C LEU A 102 -8.65 -9.99 10.87
N LEU A 103 -8.26 -8.93 11.55
CA LEU A 103 -9.20 -7.95 12.09
C LEU A 103 -9.47 -6.86 11.04
N MET A 104 -10.73 -6.64 10.70
CA MET A 104 -11.14 -5.69 9.67
C MET A 104 -12.23 -4.77 10.20
N THR A 105 -12.12 -3.48 9.92
CA THR A 105 -13.18 -2.53 10.28
C THR A 105 -14.51 -2.91 9.62
N ASP A 106 -15.61 -2.81 10.37
CA ASP A 106 -16.94 -3.11 9.84
C ASP A 106 -17.43 -2.06 8.83
N SER A 107 -16.86 -0.87 8.84
CA SER A 107 -17.10 0.21 7.87
C SER A 107 -16.29 0.08 6.57
N VAL A 108 -15.64 -1.08 6.32
CA VAL A 108 -14.79 -1.29 5.13
C VAL A 108 -15.56 -1.27 3.83
N TYR A 109 -14.92 -0.81 2.76
CA TYR A 109 -15.41 -0.84 1.38
C TYR A 109 -15.99 -2.22 1.01
N ALA A 110 -17.21 -2.24 0.51
CA ALA A 110 -17.97 -3.47 0.29
C ALA A 110 -17.27 -4.53 -0.61
N PRO A 111 -16.55 -4.18 -1.69
CA PRO A 111 -15.78 -5.16 -2.45
C PRO A 111 -14.64 -5.79 -1.66
N THR A 112 -13.97 -5.06 -0.76
CA THR A 112 -12.95 -5.61 0.16
C THR A 112 -13.59 -6.64 1.09
N ARG A 113 -14.74 -6.33 1.69
CA ARG A 113 -15.51 -7.28 2.50
C ARG A 113 -15.86 -8.55 1.72
N ARG A 114 -16.35 -8.39 0.48
CA ARG A 114 -16.67 -9.55 -0.38
C ARG A 114 -15.44 -10.40 -0.70
N PHE A 115 -14.29 -9.79 -0.92
CA PHE A 115 -13.04 -10.51 -1.12
C PHE A 115 -12.67 -11.35 0.11
N CYS A 116 -12.75 -10.77 1.30
CA CYS A 116 -12.45 -11.48 2.55
C CYS A 116 -13.40 -12.66 2.76
N ASN A 117 -14.71 -12.45 2.64
CA ASN A 117 -15.71 -13.47 2.91
C ASN A 117 -15.76 -14.58 1.85
N ASN A 118 -15.46 -14.27 0.57
CA ASN A 118 -15.62 -15.22 -0.52
C ASN A 118 -14.31 -15.84 -0.99
N ILE A 119 -13.20 -15.10 -0.88
CA ILE A 119 -11.90 -15.56 -1.40
C ILE A 119 -10.95 -15.91 -0.25
N LEU A 120 -10.61 -14.98 0.64
CA LEU A 120 -9.66 -15.24 1.72
C LEU A 120 -10.13 -16.36 2.64
N GLN A 121 -11.41 -16.42 2.97
CA GLN A 121 -11.99 -17.52 3.76
C GLN A 121 -11.73 -18.88 3.13
N ARG A 122 -11.81 -19.01 1.79
CA ARG A 122 -11.54 -20.26 1.07
C ARG A 122 -10.06 -20.65 1.13
N PHE A 123 -9.17 -19.68 1.32
CA PHE A 123 -7.74 -19.90 1.52
C PHE A 123 -7.35 -20.07 3.00
N GLY A 124 -8.35 -20.23 3.88
CA GLY A 124 -8.12 -20.54 5.29
C GLY A 124 -7.76 -19.33 6.15
N VAL A 125 -8.05 -18.09 5.71
CA VAL A 125 -7.92 -16.89 6.52
C VAL A 125 -9.28 -16.58 7.16
N GLU A 126 -9.30 -16.42 8.48
CA GLU A 126 -10.50 -16.01 9.21
C GLU A 126 -10.54 -14.49 9.35
N THR A 127 -11.69 -13.87 9.06
CA THR A 127 -11.89 -12.42 9.21
C THR A 127 -12.91 -12.14 10.30
N THR A 128 -12.53 -11.33 11.30
CA THR A 128 -13.44 -10.75 12.29
C THR A 128 -13.61 -9.25 11.99
N TYR A 129 -14.87 -8.81 11.91
CA TYR A 129 -15.20 -7.41 11.70
C TYR A 129 -15.37 -6.73 13.05
N TYR A 130 -14.77 -5.55 13.23
CA TYR A 130 -14.83 -4.79 14.47
C TYR A 130 -15.51 -3.42 14.27
N ASP A 131 -16.10 -2.91 15.33
CA ASP A 131 -16.68 -1.56 15.35
C ASP A 131 -15.61 -0.51 15.06
N PRO A 132 -15.78 0.37 14.03
CA PRO A 132 -14.81 1.39 13.70
C PRO A 132 -14.46 2.33 14.87
N LEU A 133 -15.33 2.45 15.86
CA LEU A 133 -15.11 3.30 17.04
C LEU A 133 -14.50 2.55 18.24
N ILE A 134 -14.04 1.31 18.04
CA ILE A 134 -13.54 0.45 19.14
C ILE A 134 -12.32 1.02 19.88
N GLY A 135 -11.48 1.81 19.19
CA GLY A 135 -10.26 2.37 19.79
C GLY A 135 -9.34 1.31 20.42
N GLU A 136 -8.88 1.57 21.64
CA GLU A 136 -7.98 0.67 22.39
C GLU A 136 -8.59 -0.70 22.71
N GLU A 137 -9.92 -0.81 22.78
CA GLU A 137 -10.60 -2.07 23.06
C GLU A 137 -10.37 -3.14 21.98
N ILE A 138 -9.81 -2.77 20.82
CA ILE A 138 -9.44 -3.70 19.76
C ILE A 138 -8.49 -4.80 20.27
N GLY A 139 -7.73 -4.53 21.32
CA GLY A 139 -6.85 -5.52 21.97
C GLY A 139 -7.60 -6.76 22.44
N SER A 140 -8.87 -6.63 22.84
CA SER A 140 -9.70 -7.76 23.28
C SER A 140 -10.06 -8.73 22.14
N LEU A 141 -9.94 -8.30 20.89
CA LEU A 141 -10.23 -9.10 19.70
C LEU A 141 -8.96 -9.78 19.13
N MET A 142 -7.79 -9.45 19.66
CA MET A 142 -6.52 -10.04 19.21
C MET A 142 -6.45 -11.51 19.60
N ARG A 143 -6.01 -12.34 18.66
CA ARG A 143 -5.81 -13.77 18.84
C ARG A 143 -4.35 -14.12 18.58
N PRO A 144 -3.85 -15.27 19.07
CA PRO A 144 -2.45 -15.68 18.82
C PRO A 144 -2.07 -15.77 17.34
N ASN A 145 -3.05 -15.97 16.45
CA ASN A 145 -2.89 -16.03 15.01
C ASN A 145 -3.35 -14.76 14.28
N THR A 146 -3.64 -13.68 14.98
CA THR A 146 -3.93 -12.38 14.33
C THR A 146 -2.65 -11.85 13.70
N SER A 147 -2.69 -11.65 12.39
CA SER A 147 -1.52 -11.20 11.61
C SER A 147 -1.68 -9.77 11.09
N VAL A 148 -2.91 -9.34 10.83
CA VAL A 148 -3.20 -8.02 10.26
C VAL A 148 -4.42 -7.40 10.94
N VAL A 149 -4.34 -6.10 11.24
CA VAL A 149 -5.47 -5.20 11.44
C VAL A 149 -5.61 -4.35 10.19
N TYR A 150 -6.79 -4.34 9.60
CA TYR A 150 -7.13 -3.52 8.46
C TYR A 150 -8.09 -2.41 8.86
N THR A 151 -7.68 -1.18 8.64
CA THR A 151 -8.47 0.03 8.90
C THR A 151 -8.87 0.71 7.60
N GLU A 152 -9.96 1.46 7.62
CA GLU A 152 -10.36 2.38 6.57
C GLU A 152 -10.98 3.60 7.25
N SER A 153 -10.35 4.76 7.16
CA SER A 153 -10.77 5.94 7.90
C SER A 153 -10.56 7.21 7.08
N PRO A 154 -11.62 7.98 6.85
CA PRO A 154 -13.04 7.71 7.12
C PRO A 154 -13.57 6.43 6.48
N GLY A 155 -14.52 5.75 7.14
CA GLY A 155 -15.12 4.51 6.68
C GLY A 155 -15.99 4.68 5.43
N SER A 156 -16.16 3.59 4.67
CA SER A 156 -17.00 3.56 3.47
C SER A 156 -18.48 3.75 3.84
N HIS A 157 -19.17 4.66 3.18
CA HIS A 157 -20.57 5.04 3.35
C HIS A 157 -20.94 5.73 4.68
N THR A 158 -20.41 5.29 5.78
CA THR A 158 -20.81 5.73 7.13
C THR A 158 -19.90 6.81 7.70
N PHE A 159 -18.69 6.93 7.16
CA PHE A 159 -17.72 7.99 7.42
C PHE A 159 -17.22 8.12 8.86
N GLU A 160 -17.30 7.07 9.65
CA GLU A 160 -16.65 7.04 10.97
C GLU A 160 -15.14 7.26 10.82
N VAL A 161 -14.59 8.05 11.72
CA VAL A 161 -13.16 8.30 11.83
C VAL A 161 -12.61 7.46 12.99
N GLN A 162 -11.69 6.56 12.67
CA GLN A 162 -11.08 5.66 13.63
C GLN A 162 -9.94 6.34 14.38
N ASP A 163 -9.69 5.94 15.63
CA ASP A 163 -8.49 6.31 16.37
C ASP A 163 -7.29 5.45 15.89
N ILE A 164 -6.74 5.81 14.73
CA ILE A 164 -5.63 5.09 14.10
C ILE A 164 -4.41 5.00 15.01
N PRO A 165 -3.97 6.07 15.72
CA PRO A 165 -2.86 5.98 16.65
C PRO A 165 -3.05 4.91 17.74
N ALA A 166 -4.21 4.93 18.42
CA ALA A 166 -4.51 3.96 19.48
C ALA A 166 -4.55 2.52 18.93
N ILE A 167 -5.25 2.31 17.81
CA ILE A 167 -5.32 1.00 17.14
C ILE A 167 -3.93 0.50 16.75
N SER A 168 -3.07 1.38 16.20
CA SER A 168 -1.70 1.05 15.79
C SER A 168 -0.83 0.63 16.97
N GLU A 169 -0.89 1.37 18.08
CA GLU A 169 -0.13 1.06 19.30
C GLU A 169 -0.52 -0.32 19.84
N ILE A 170 -1.80 -0.60 19.95
CA ILE A 170 -2.30 -1.90 20.43
C ILE A 170 -1.90 -3.02 19.45
N ALA A 171 -2.07 -2.85 18.14
CA ALA A 171 -1.68 -3.85 17.15
C ALA A 171 -0.19 -4.19 17.27
N HIS A 172 0.67 -3.19 17.34
CA HIS A 172 2.12 -3.37 17.47
C HIS A 172 2.52 -4.03 18.80
N SER A 173 1.82 -3.74 19.90
CA SER A 173 2.08 -4.40 21.19
C SER A 173 1.83 -5.92 21.13
N HIS A 174 1.00 -6.38 20.19
CA HIS A 174 0.73 -7.79 19.89
C HIS A 174 1.58 -8.34 18.73
N GLY A 175 2.48 -7.54 18.13
CA GLY A 175 3.29 -7.93 16.97
C GLY A 175 2.49 -8.03 15.66
N VAL A 176 1.31 -7.42 15.61
CA VAL A 176 0.38 -7.45 14.48
C VAL A 176 0.64 -6.25 13.57
N LYS A 177 0.55 -6.47 12.25
CA LYS A 177 0.71 -5.42 11.24
C LYS A 177 -0.58 -4.65 11.04
N ILE A 178 -0.45 -3.34 10.81
CA ILE A 178 -1.59 -2.49 10.51
C ILE A 178 -1.55 -1.97 9.07
N MET A 179 -2.65 -2.17 8.36
CA MET A 179 -2.90 -1.67 7.02
C MET A 179 -4.04 -0.66 7.04
N MET A 180 -3.91 0.40 6.25
CA MET A 180 -4.95 1.43 6.16
C MET A 180 -5.30 1.73 4.71
N ASP A 181 -6.58 1.65 4.39
CA ASP A 181 -7.13 2.33 3.22
C ASP A 181 -7.31 3.82 3.56
N ASN A 182 -6.43 4.65 3.00
CA ASN A 182 -6.37 6.09 3.22
C ASN A 182 -6.97 6.89 2.04
N THR A 183 -7.77 6.24 1.20
CA THR A 183 -8.32 6.83 -0.02
C THR A 183 -9.09 8.13 0.26
N TRP A 184 -9.93 8.17 1.30
CA TRP A 184 -10.74 9.33 1.63
C TRP A 184 -9.93 10.51 2.15
N ALA A 185 -9.04 10.27 3.11
CA ALA A 185 -8.24 11.34 3.70
C ALA A 185 -7.10 11.79 2.78
N SER A 186 -6.56 10.89 1.98
CA SER A 186 -5.37 11.08 1.15
C SER A 186 -4.12 11.49 1.96
N PRO A 187 -2.91 11.45 1.39
CA PRO A 187 -1.70 11.83 2.11
C PRO A 187 -1.62 13.33 2.47
N LEU A 188 -2.56 14.13 2.01
CA LEU A 188 -2.60 15.57 2.35
C LEU A 188 -3.27 15.85 3.68
N PHE A 189 -4.31 15.08 4.02
CA PHE A 189 -5.10 15.31 5.23
C PHE A 189 -4.74 14.33 6.35
N PHE A 190 -4.20 13.16 6.01
CA PHE A 190 -3.72 12.18 6.98
C PHE A 190 -2.50 11.44 6.45
N LYS A 191 -1.46 11.33 7.27
CA LYS A 191 -0.21 10.62 6.94
C LYS A 191 -0.09 9.35 7.79
N PRO A 192 -0.56 8.21 7.29
CA PRO A 192 -0.68 6.99 8.08
C PRO A 192 0.62 6.55 8.76
N PHE A 193 1.76 6.68 8.08
CA PHE A 193 3.05 6.26 8.62
C PHE A 193 3.50 7.08 9.84
N GLU A 194 3.06 8.35 9.98
CA GLU A 194 3.33 9.17 11.16
C GLU A 194 2.50 8.70 12.38
N HIS A 195 1.51 7.83 12.15
CA HIS A 195 0.58 7.31 13.14
C HIS A 195 0.67 5.79 13.33
N GLY A 196 1.80 5.20 12.94
CA GLY A 196 2.10 3.79 13.20
C GLY A 196 1.55 2.79 12.18
N VAL A 197 0.94 3.23 11.08
CA VAL A 197 0.50 2.32 10.01
C VAL A 197 1.71 1.73 9.28
N ASP A 198 1.72 0.42 9.04
CA ASP A 198 2.80 -0.27 8.32
C ASP A 198 2.62 -0.19 6.79
N LEU A 199 1.37 -0.14 6.32
CA LEU A 199 1.05 -0.11 4.89
C LEU A 199 -0.16 0.77 4.62
N SER A 200 0.02 1.78 3.75
CA SER A 200 -1.04 2.67 3.29
C SER A 200 -1.50 2.29 1.88
N ILE A 201 -2.80 2.32 1.66
CA ILE A 201 -3.44 2.01 0.38
C ILE A 201 -4.20 3.25 -0.08
N GLN A 202 -4.08 3.54 -1.36
CA GLN A 202 -4.81 4.60 -2.07
C GLN A 202 -5.55 3.98 -3.27
N ALA A 203 -6.78 4.40 -3.54
CA ALA A 203 -7.60 3.91 -4.65
C ALA A 203 -8.08 5.05 -5.57
#